data_a7a35a31f0f1f46e33e57e5e952cfbd3
#
_entry.id   a7a35a31f0f1f46e33e57e5e952cfbd3
#
_cell.length_a   1.000
_cell.length_b   1.000
_cell.length_c   1.000
_cell.angle_alpha   90.00
_cell.angle_beta   90.00
_cell.angle_gamma   90.00
#
_symmetry.space_group_name_H-M   'P 1'
#
loop_
_entity.id
_entity.type
_entity.pdbx_description
1 polymer ?
#
loop_
_entity_poly.entity_id
_entity_poly.type
_entity_poly.pdbx_seq_one_letter_code
_entity_poly.pdbx_strand_id
1 'polypeptide(L)'
;MYLLDTNVLSELMRLRPDPAVEARFESEHDPLLTSVICLEEIRYGAKIAPPGNKLWERFVADRRPHLTVLPLDESLAVLADDLRAEWKTRGRPVGYREGLIAATAQAGGLVLVTRNIRHFDHVTGLKTENWFEPPAAAVAQPD
;
A
#
# COMPACT_ATOMS: atom_id res chain seq x y z
N MET A 1 -6.65 -3.61 10.79
CA MET A 1 -6.71 -2.47 9.85
C MET A 1 -5.64 -2.63 8.79
N TYR A 2 -5.85 -2.07 7.62
CA TYR A 2 -5.01 -2.26 6.44
C TYR A 2 -4.41 -0.96 5.97
N LEU A 3 -3.13 -0.98 5.60
CA LEU A 3 -2.45 0.14 4.94
C LEU A 3 -2.24 -0.25 3.47
N LEU A 4 -2.88 0.49 2.57
CA LEU A 4 -2.81 0.22 1.14
C LEU A 4 -1.59 0.91 0.53
N ASP A 5 -0.74 0.13 -0.13
CA ASP A 5 0.45 0.63 -0.83
C ASP A 5 0.05 1.29 -2.15
N THR A 6 0.98 2.07 -2.71
CA THR A 6 0.79 2.81 -3.97
C THR A 6 0.28 1.93 -5.11
N ASN A 7 0.84 0.73 -5.27
CA ASN A 7 0.45 -0.15 -6.38
C ASN A 7 -1.01 -0.62 -6.27
N VAL A 8 -1.53 -0.76 -5.06
CA VAL A 8 -2.94 -1.10 -4.83
C VAL A 8 -3.83 0.08 -5.19
N LEU A 9 -3.45 1.28 -4.73
CA LEU A 9 -4.19 2.50 -5.07
C LEU A 9 -4.18 2.76 -6.57
N SER A 10 -3.03 2.58 -7.22
CA SER A 10 -2.91 2.77 -8.67
C SER A 10 -3.81 1.80 -9.43
N GLU A 11 -3.91 0.56 -8.97
CA GLU A 11 -4.81 -0.42 -9.57
C GLU A 11 -6.27 0.03 -9.45
N LEU A 12 -6.66 0.53 -8.28
CA LEU A 12 -8.03 0.99 -8.03
C LEU A 12 -8.39 2.25 -8.82
N MET A 13 -7.41 2.98 -9.33
CA MET A 13 -7.62 4.16 -10.18
C MET A 13 -7.90 3.80 -11.64
N ARG A 14 -7.62 2.57 -12.05
CA ARG A 14 -7.84 2.13 -13.42
C ARG A 14 -9.33 2.08 -13.73
N LEU A 15 -9.66 2.26 -15.01
CA LEU A 15 -11.06 2.17 -15.46
C LEU A 15 -11.63 0.77 -15.20
N ARG A 16 -10.79 -0.26 -15.36
CA ARG A 16 -11.15 -1.65 -15.08
C ARG A 16 -10.11 -2.25 -14.14
N PRO A 17 -10.28 -2.06 -12.83
CA PRO A 17 -9.34 -2.60 -11.87
C PRO A 17 -9.35 -4.13 -11.85
N ASP A 18 -8.28 -4.72 -11.31
CA ASP A 18 -8.24 -6.15 -11.05
C ASP A 18 -9.43 -6.54 -10.18
N PRO A 19 -10.26 -7.51 -10.60
CA PRO A 19 -11.48 -7.86 -9.86
C PRO A 19 -11.24 -8.32 -8.43
N ALA A 20 -10.12 -9.00 -8.17
CA ALA A 20 -9.80 -9.46 -6.81
C ALA A 20 -9.49 -8.27 -5.89
N VAL A 21 -8.73 -7.30 -6.37
CA VAL A 21 -8.41 -6.09 -5.60
C VAL A 21 -9.66 -5.27 -5.35
N GLU A 22 -10.47 -5.06 -6.37
CA GLU A 22 -11.71 -4.29 -6.25
C GLU A 22 -12.68 -4.94 -5.27
N ALA A 23 -12.84 -6.26 -5.36
CA ALA A 23 -13.72 -7.00 -4.47
C ALA A 23 -13.28 -6.88 -3.00
N ARG A 24 -11.98 -6.99 -2.73
CA ARG A 24 -11.45 -6.82 -1.38
C ARG A 24 -11.66 -5.39 -0.87
N PHE A 25 -11.42 -4.40 -1.71
CA PHE A 25 -11.63 -3.01 -1.32
C PHE A 25 -13.10 -2.75 -0.96
N GLU A 26 -14.03 -3.26 -1.75
CA GLU A 26 -15.45 -3.02 -1.54
C GLU A 26 -16.05 -3.83 -0.39
N SER A 27 -15.51 -5.02 -0.13
CA SER A 27 -16.06 -5.93 0.89
C SER A 27 -15.43 -5.76 2.27
N GLU A 28 -14.34 -5.01 2.38
CA GLU A 28 -13.63 -4.89 3.64
C GLU A 28 -14.38 -4.00 4.62
N HIS A 29 -14.60 -4.51 5.83
CA HIS A 29 -15.29 -3.78 6.89
C HIS A 29 -14.32 -3.07 7.85
N ASP A 30 -13.06 -3.50 7.89
CA ASP A 30 -12.04 -2.83 8.67
C ASP A 30 -11.64 -1.51 8.01
N PRO A 31 -11.23 -0.51 8.78
CA PRO A 31 -10.77 0.76 8.21
C PRO A 31 -9.63 0.56 7.22
N LEU A 32 -9.73 1.22 6.08
CA LEU A 32 -8.72 1.23 5.05
C LEU A 32 -7.93 2.53 5.12
N LEU A 33 -6.62 2.40 5.25
CA LEU A 33 -5.73 3.53 5.39
C LEU A 33 -4.70 3.53 4.27
N THR A 34 -4.12 4.69 4.01
CA THR A 34 -2.94 4.81 3.16
C THR A 34 -2.04 5.89 3.73
N SER A 35 -0.82 5.95 3.22
CA SER A 35 0.14 6.98 3.64
C SER A 35 0.05 8.20 2.73
N VAL A 36 0.35 9.37 3.29
CA VAL A 36 0.52 10.60 2.51
C VAL A 36 1.59 10.39 1.41
N ILE A 37 2.56 9.50 1.64
CA ILE A 37 3.57 9.15 0.64
C ILE A 37 2.94 8.47 -0.56
N CYS A 38 2.03 7.53 -0.32
CA CYS A 38 1.30 6.85 -1.40
C CYS A 38 0.41 7.83 -2.16
N LEU A 39 -0.25 8.72 -1.43
CA LEU A 39 -1.09 9.76 -2.05
C LEU A 39 -0.27 10.66 -2.97
N GLU A 40 0.92 11.07 -2.54
CA GLU A 40 1.83 11.87 -3.36
C GLU A 40 2.23 11.13 -4.62
N GLU A 41 2.59 9.85 -4.51
CA GLU A 41 3.00 9.06 -5.67
C GLU A 41 1.88 8.93 -6.71
N ILE A 42 0.65 8.64 -6.29
CA ILE A 42 -0.46 8.50 -7.22
C ILE A 42 -0.85 9.85 -7.84
N ARG A 43 -0.75 10.94 -7.08
CA ARG A 43 -1.01 12.28 -7.61
C ARG A 43 0.00 12.63 -8.69
N TYR A 44 1.28 12.40 -8.43
CA TYR A 44 2.34 12.62 -9.41
C TYR A 44 2.09 11.78 -10.66
N GLY A 45 1.79 10.49 -10.49
CA GLY A 45 1.52 9.60 -11.61
C GLY A 45 0.34 10.07 -12.46
N ALA A 46 -0.72 10.56 -11.83
CA ALA A 46 -1.88 11.09 -12.55
C ALA A 46 -1.54 12.37 -13.34
N LYS A 47 -0.66 13.20 -12.79
CA LYS A 47 -0.25 14.46 -13.44
C LYS A 47 0.61 14.25 -14.68
N ILE A 48 1.45 13.19 -14.67
CA ILE A 48 2.32 12.91 -15.82
C ILE A 48 1.68 11.94 -16.82
N ALA A 49 0.52 11.39 -16.52
CA ALA A 49 -0.22 10.54 -17.43
C ALA A 49 -0.71 11.34 -18.66
N PRO A 50 -1.04 10.67 -19.78
CA PRO A 50 -1.47 11.37 -20.99
C PRO A 50 -2.59 12.37 -20.73
N PRO A 51 -2.62 13.51 -21.44
CA PRO A 51 -3.67 14.51 -21.28
C PRO A 51 -5.06 13.90 -21.47
N GLY A 52 -6.01 14.38 -20.68
CA GLY A 52 -7.39 13.90 -20.77
C GLY A 52 -7.68 12.66 -19.93
N ASN A 53 -6.67 12.09 -19.23
CA ASN A 53 -6.92 11.01 -18.29
C ASN A 53 -7.79 11.54 -17.13
N LYS A 54 -8.57 10.64 -16.53
CA LYS A 54 -9.45 10.98 -15.40
C LYS A 54 -9.03 10.24 -14.13
N LEU A 55 -7.78 9.86 -14.04
CA LEU A 55 -7.27 9.02 -12.94
C LEU A 55 -7.50 9.68 -11.57
N TRP A 56 -7.06 10.93 -11.42
CA TRP A 56 -7.17 11.62 -10.15
C TRP A 56 -8.63 11.91 -9.79
N GLU A 57 -9.42 12.38 -10.76
CA GLU A 57 -10.83 12.69 -10.53
C GLU A 57 -11.60 11.45 -10.10
N ARG A 58 -11.35 10.30 -10.72
CA ARG A 58 -11.97 9.03 -10.31
C ARG A 58 -11.52 8.62 -8.90
N PHE A 59 -10.25 8.77 -8.60
CA PHE A 59 -9.75 8.45 -7.26
C PHE A 59 -10.44 9.31 -6.20
N VAL A 60 -10.51 10.61 -6.42
CA VAL A 60 -11.14 11.55 -5.48
C VAL A 60 -12.62 11.23 -5.28
N ALA A 61 -13.32 10.89 -6.36
CA ALA A 61 -14.76 10.60 -6.31
C ALA A 61 -15.06 9.23 -5.69
N ASP A 62 -14.31 8.18 -6.10
CA ASP A 62 -14.72 6.80 -5.85
C ASP A 62 -13.93 6.10 -4.74
N ARG A 63 -12.69 6.52 -4.47
CA ARG A 63 -11.83 5.80 -3.51
C ARG A 63 -11.47 6.64 -2.30
N ARG A 64 -11.12 7.90 -2.50
CA ARG A 64 -10.66 8.80 -1.42
C ARG A 64 -11.64 8.87 -0.24
N PRO A 65 -12.99 8.92 -0.45
CA PRO A 65 -13.93 8.97 0.66
C PRO A 65 -13.88 7.75 1.58
N HIS A 66 -13.36 6.62 1.11
CA HIS A 66 -13.28 5.37 1.86
C HIS A 66 -11.91 5.16 2.52
N LEU A 67 -11.02 6.14 2.42
CA LEU A 67 -9.66 6.02 2.91
C LEU A 67 -9.37 7.05 4.00
N THR A 68 -8.60 6.63 5.00
CA THR A 68 -7.94 7.56 5.92
C THR A 68 -6.49 7.70 5.48
N VAL A 69 -6.04 8.93 5.23
CA VAL A 69 -4.67 9.21 4.82
C VAL A 69 -3.85 9.56 6.05
N LEU A 70 -2.84 8.76 6.35
CA LEU A 70 -1.97 8.96 7.50
C LEU A 70 -0.85 9.93 7.15
N PRO A 71 -0.60 10.94 8.01
CA PRO A 71 0.49 11.88 7.78
C PRO A 71 1.84 11.23 8.09
N LEU A 72 2.91 11.85 7.59
CA LEU A 72 4.27 11.53 7.95
C LEU A 72 4.73 12.53 9.02
N ASP A 73 5.18 12.00 10.16
CA ASP A 73 5.70 12.83 11.24
C ASP A 73 7.18 12.51 11.51
N GLU A 74 7.77 13.24 12.45
CA GLU A 74 9.18 13.08 12.80
C GLU A 74 9.48 11.66 13.29
N SER A 75 8.63 11.08 14.10
CA SER A 75 8.82 9.73 14.62
C SER A 75 8.87 8.69 13.50
N LEU A 76 7.98 8.82 12.52
CA LEU A 76 7.97 7.91 11.38
C LEU A 76 9.20 8.09 10.50
N ALA A 77 9.67 9.32 10.33
CA ALA A 77 10.88 9.59 9.55
C ALA A 77 12.10 8.92 10.20
N VAL A 78 12.23 9.04 11.51
CA VAL A 78 13.34 8.42 12.26
C VAL A 78 13.26 6.90 12.16
N LEU A 79 12.09 6.32 12.41
CA LEU A 79 11.89 4.87 12.33
C LEU A 79 12.18 4.34 10.92
N ALA A 80 11.75 5.05 9.89
CA ALA A 80 11.98 4.64 8.51
C ALA A 80 13.46 4.53 8.19
N ASP A 81 14.26 5.48 8.64
CA ASP A 81 15.69 5.46 8.38
C ASP A 81 16.42 4.43 9.24
N ASP A 82 15.96 4.19 10.46
CA ASP A 82 16.48 3.09 11.27
C ASP A 82 16.26 1.74 10.58
N LEU A 83 15.07 1.52 10.04
CA LEU A 83 14.74 0.31 9.27
C LEU A 83 15.61 0.20 8.01
N ARG A 84 15.75 1.28 7.26
CA ARG A 84 16.56 1.29 6.04
C ARG A 84 18.04 0.99 6.33
N ALA A 85 18.57 1.55 7.39
CA ALA A 85 19.95 1.30 7.80
C ALA A 85 20.16 -0.17 8.17
N GLU A 86 19.21 -0.75 8.91
CA GLU A 86 19.25 -2.17 9.26
C GLU A 86 19.19 -3.05 8.01
N TRP A 87 18.30 -2.77 7.09
CA TRP A 87 18.16 -3.55 5.86
C TRP A 87 19.40 -3.46 4.98
N LYS A 88 20.00 -2.28 4.89
CA LYS A 88 21.27 -2.11 4.16
C LYS A 88 22.38 -2.95 4.78
N THR A 89 22.48 -2.98 6.10
CA THR A 89 23.46 -3.79 6.82
C THR A 89 23.28 -5.27 6.52
N ARG A 90 22.03 -5.71 6.35
CA ARG A 90 21.72 -7.11 6.02
C ARG A 90 21.85 -7.43 4.53
N GLY A 91 22.35 -6.49 3.71
CA GLY A 91 22.50 -6.67 2.28
C GLY A 91 21.20 -6.56 1.48
N ARG A 92 20.15 -5.96 2.07
CA ARG A 92 18.86 -5.78 1.41
C ARG A 92 18.42 -4.31 1.43
N PRO A 93 19.16 -3.43 0.73
CA PRO A 93 18.80 -2.01 0.72
C PRO A 93 17.44 -1.78 0.06
N VAL A 94 16.66 -0.86 0.62
CA VAL A 94 15.38 -0.44 0.06
C VAL A 94 15.35 1.08 -0.07
N GLY A 95 14.49 1.58 -0.93
CA GLY A 95 14.31 3.00 -1.14
C GLY A 95 13.70 3.69 0.08
N TYR A 96 13.82 5.01 0.11
CA TYR A 96 13.27 5.76 1.24
C TYR A 96 11.74 5.68 1.32
N ARG A 97 11.05 5.58 0.18
CA ARG A 97 9.59 5.47 0.17
C ARG A 97 9.11 4.17 0.79
N GLU A 98 9.75 3.05 0.44
CA GLU A 98 9.45 1.76 1.04
C GLU A 98 9.72 1.76 2.54
N GLY A 99 10.78 2.43 2.96
CA GLY A 99 11.08 2.60 4.38
C GLY A 99 9.99 3.36 5.12
N LEU A 100 9.51 4.45 4.54
CA LEU A 100 8.43 5.25 5.13
C LEU A 100 7.12 4.48 5.21
N ILE A 101 6.79 3.73 4.18
CA ILE A 101 5.57 2.91 4.14
C ILE A 101 5.64 1.79 5.19
N ALA A 102 6.78 1.09 5.25
CA ALA A 102 6.98 0.02 6.24
C ALA A 102 6.91 0.56 7.67
N ALA A 103 7.55 1.71 7.92
CA ALA A 103 7.52 2.35 9.24
C ALA A 103 6.09 2.72 9.65
N THR A 104 5.32 3.25 8.71
CA THR A 104 3.92 3.62 8.96
C THR A 104 3.09 2.39 9.34
N ALA A 105 3.24 1.30 8.60
CA ALA A 105 2.52 0.06 8.88
C ALA A 105 2.94 -0.54 10.23
N GLN A 106 4.25 -0.60 10.49
CA GLN A 106 4.77 -1.17 11.72
C GLN A 106 4.36 -0.36 12.95
N ALA A 107 4.48 0.95 12.90
CA ALA A 107 4.11 1.83 14.01
C ALA A 107 2.63 1.75 14.34
N GLY A 108 1.78 1.57 13.33
CA GLY A 108 0.34 1.49 13.51
C GLY A 108 -0.18 0.07 13.76
N GLY A 109 0.68 -0.94 13.74
CA GLY A 109 0.24 -2.33 13.82
C GLY A 109 -0.67 -2.73 12.67
N LEU A 110 -0.43 -2.16 11.47
CA LEU A 110 -1.29 -2.34 10.30
C LEU A 110 -0.76 -3.46 9.41
N VAL A 111 -1.69 -4.14 8.73
CA VAL A 111 -1.33 -5.08 7.66
C VAL A 111 -1.04 -4.26 6.41
N LEU A 112 0.16 -4.38 5.87
CA LEU A 112 0.53 -3.70 4.63
C LEU A 112 0.00 -4.50 3.44
N VAL A 113 -0.85 -3.88 2.64
CA VAL A 113 -1.39 -4.49 1.42
C VAL A 113 -0.56 -4.00 0.25
N THR A 114 0.18 -4.91 -0.36
CA THR A 114 1.10 -4.58 -1.45
C THR A 114 1.19 -5.74 -2.44
N ARG A 115 1.45 -5.41 -3.69
CA ARG A 115 1.79 -6.40 -4.71
C ARG A 115 3.22 -6.90 -4.54
N ASN A 116 4.08 -6.08 -3.95
CA ASN A 116 5.53 -6.32 -3.85
C ASN A 116 5.92 -6.86 -2.47
N ILE A 117 5.32 -7.97 -2.07
CA ILE A 117 5.57 -8.57 -0.74
C ILE A 117 7.06 -8.81 -0.50
N ARG A 118 7.82 -9.19 -1.54
CA ARG A 118 9.25 -9.48 -1.42
C ARG A 118 10.07 -8.28 -0.94
N HIS A 119 9.62 -7.06 -1.19
CA HIS A 119 10.32 -5.86 -0.71
C HIS A 119 10.23 -5.72 0.81
N PHE A 120 9.26 -6.40 1.44
CA PHE A 120 8.95 -6.22 2.86
C PHE A 120 9.02 -7.52 3.67
N ASP A 121 9.27 -8.67 3.05
CA ASP A 121 9.20 -9.97 3.70
C ASP A 121 10.27 -10.16 4.80
N HIS A 122 11.32 -9.36 4.77
CA HIS A 122 12.41 -9.41 5.76
C HIS A 122 12.18 -8.47 6.95
N VAL A 123 11.09 -7.70 6.95
CA VAL A 123 10.81 -6.76 8.03
C VAL A 123 10.15 -7.52 9.18
N THR A 124 10.87 -7.67 10.28
CA THR A 124 10.40 -8.41 11.44
C THR A 124 9.12 -7.77 12.02
N GLY A 125 8.09 -8.59 12.21
CA GLY A 125 6.83 -8.13 12.80
C GLY A 125 5.87 -7.44 11.84
N LEU A 126 6.27 -7.20 10.59
CA LEU A 126 5.39 -6.60 9.59
C LEU A 126 4.54 -7.69 8.93
N LYS A 127 3.23 -7.52 8.96
CA LYS A 127 2.30 -8.39 8.25
C LYS A 127 1.98 -7.80 6.89
N THR A 128 1.97 -8.65 5.86
CA THR A 128 1.67 -8.23 4.49
C THR A 128 0.59 -9.11 3.87
N GLU A 129 -0.18 -8.54 2.95
CA GLU A 129 -1.14 -9.26 2.13
C GLU A 129 -1.04 -8.78 0.69
N ASN A 130 -1.25 -9.69 -0.25
CA ASN A 130 -1.34 -9.36 -1.67
C ASN A 130 -2.79 -9.57 -2.13
N TRP A 131 -3.50 -8.48 -2.40
CA TRP A 131 -4.90 -8.55 -2.82
C TRP A 131 -5.07 -8.91 -4.30
N PHE A 132 -3.99 -8.93 -5.06
CA PHE A 132 -4.01 -9.37 -6.47
C PHE A 132 -4.10 -10.89 -6.58
N GLU A 133 -3.88 -11.60 -5.48
CA GLU A 133 -3.95 -13.05 -5.45
C GLU A 133 -5.22 -13.50 -4.74
N PRO A 134 -5.86 -14.62 -5.19
CA PRO A 134 -7.00 -15.17 -4.48
C PRO A 134 -6.60 -15.61 -3.07
N PRO A 135 -7.54 -15.56 -2.10
CA PRO A 135 -7.24 -16.02 -0.74
C PRO A 135 -6.73 -17.45 -0.72
N ALA A 136 -5.69 -17.71 0.08
CA ALA A 136 -5.08 -19.04 0.19
C ALA A 136 -6.09 -20.14 0.61
N ALA A 137 -7.07 -19.78 1.42
CA ALA A 137 -8.12 -20.69 1.87
C ALA A 137 -9.02 -21.20 0.74
N ALA A 138 -9.10 -20.47 -0.38
CA ALA A 138 -9.88 -20.88 -1.54
C ALA A 138 -9.17 -21.94 -2.38
N VAL A 139 -7.86 -22.12 -2.16
CA VAL A 139 -7.03 -23.03 -2.95
C VAL A 139 -6.80 -24.37 -2.21
N ALA A 140 -6.97 -24.39 -0.91
CA ALA A 140 -6.42 -25.43 -0.06
C ALA A 140 -7.46 -26.35 0.57
N GLN A 141 -8.58 -26.61 -0.08
CA GLN A 141 -9.52 -27.61 0.46
C GLN A 141 -9.67 -28.78 -0.51
N PRO A 142 -8.68 -29.70 -0.54
CA PRO A 142 -8.99 -31.01 -1.05
C PRO A 142 -9.89 -31.68 -0.01
N ASP A 143 -10.93 -32.24 -0.45
CA ASP A 143 -11.83 -33.01 0.40
C ASP A 143 -11.11 -34.16 1.10
#